data_3242d3b37cc6d1b46fd66daf34198b1a
#
_entry.id   3242d3b37cc6d1b46fd66daf34198b1a
#
_cell.length_a   1.000
_cell.length_b   1.000
_cell.length_c   1.000
_cell.angle_alpha   90.00
_cell.angle_beta   90.00
_cell.angle_gamma   90.00
#
_symmetry.space_group_name_H-M   'P 1'
#
loop_
_entity.id
_entity.type
_entity.pdbx_description
1 polymer ?
#
loop_
_entity_poly.entity_id
_entity_poly.type
_entity_poly.pdbx_seq_one_letter_code
_entity_poly.pdbx_strand_id
1 'polypeptide(L)'
;LTSDLAKSDPAIPHLLEAMAREVELNRVGAGGILARLADVLTATLIRTWVEYGCGDSSGWLAAVRNPELGRVLAAIHLSPEKDWSVEELASLMGASRSSFAERFTRIVGESPARYVVRVRMHQARLWLREGMRVTLAAEKLGYDSEASFSRAFKRVLGAPPSQFRRKDAAGLEDAA
;
A
#
# COMPACT_ATOMS: atom_id res chain seq x y z
N LEU A 1 2.40 8.92 4.10
CA LEU A 1 1.02 8.38 4.15
C LEU A 1 0.23 8.93 5.33
N THR A 2 0.82 9.02 6.53
CA THR A 2 0.13 9.52 7.74
C THR A 2 -0.19 11.02 7.66
N SER A 3 0.69 11.85 7.08
CA SER A 3 0.46 13.30 7.00
C SER A 3 -0.62 13.69 5.98
N ASP A 4 -0.77 12.93 4.91
CA ASP A 4 -1.76 13.22 3.87
C ASP A 4 -3.13 12.63 4.22
N LEU A 5 -3.17 11.44 4.82
CA LEU A 5 -4.40 10.83 5.35
C LEU A 5 -4.99 11.62 6.52
N ALA A 6 -4.14 12.12 7.44
CA ALA A 6 -4.59 12.96 8.55
C ALA A 6 -5.12 14.32 8.09
N LYS A 7 -4.76 14.79 6.89
CA LYS A 7 -5.34 16.00 6.28
C LYS A 7 -6.65 15.73 5.55
N SER A 8 -6.90 14.46 5.17
CA SER A 8 -8.07 14.08 4.39
C SER A 8 -9.30 13.79 5.27
N ASP A 9 -9.10 13.36 6.52
CA ASP A 9 -10.19 13.13 7.47
C ASP A 9 -9.85 13.72 8.85
N PRO A 10 -10.57 14.74 9.32
CA PRO A 10 -10.30 15.42 10.59
C PRO A 10 -10.49 14.50 11.82
N ALA A 11 -11.17 13.37 11.68
CA ALA A 11 -11.34 12.42 12.79
C ALA A 11 -10.04 11.68 13.14
N ILE A 12 -9.13 11.48 12.16
CA ILE A 12 -7.89 10.71 12.36
C ILE A 12 -6.99 11.32 13.44
N PRO A 13 -6.66 12.63 13.42
CA PRO A 13 -5.87 13.26 14.47
C PRO A 13 -6.50 13.11 15.87
N HIS A 14 -7.80 13.30 15.98
CA HIS A 14 -8.51 13.18 17.26
C HIS A 14 -8.51 11.76 17.82
N LEU A 15 -8.64 10.74 16.96
CA LEU A 15 -8.54 9.34 17.37
C LEU A 15 -7.14 9.00 17.88
N LEU A 16 -6.10 9.47 17.19
CA LEU A 16 -4.72 9.28 17.60
C LEU A 16 -4.41 9.98 18.93
N GLU A 17 -4.92 11.20 19.13
CA GLU A 17 -4.78 11.93 20.37
C GLU A 17 -5.51 11.22 21.54
N ALA A 18 -6.71 10.70 21.30
CA ALA A 18 -7.45 9.93 22.29
C ALA A 18 -6.69 8.64 22.67
N MET A 19 -6.10 7.93 21.69
CA MET A 19 -5.27 6.75 21.95
C MET A 19 -4.02 7.09 22.76
N ALA A 20 -3.31 8.17 22.39
CA ALA A 20 -2.12 8.62 23.13
C ALA A 20 -2.47 8.94 24.59
N ARG A 21 -3.55 9.68 24.82
CA ARG A 21 -4.03 10.02 26.18
C ARG A 21 -4.39 8.79 26.99
N GLU A 22 -5.01 7.77 26.39
CA GLU A 22 -5.36 6.53 27.07
C GLU A 22 -4.13 5.70 27.44
N VAL A 23 -3.09 5.70 26.59
CA VAL A 23 -1.79 5.09 26.89
C VAL A 23 -1.10 5.79 28.05
N GLU A 24 -1.05 7.13 28.04
CA GLU A 24 -0.40 7.92 29.11
C GLU A 24 -1.08 7.74 30.46
N LEU A 25 -2.40 7.74 30.49
CA LEU A 25 -3.16 7.65 31.75
C LEU A 25 -3.22 6.22 32.31
N ASN A 26 -3.00 5.21 31.48
CA ASN A 26 -2.95 3.79 31.83
C ASN A 26 -4.01 3.35 32.88
N ARG A 27 -5.26 3.79 32.68
CA ARG A 27 -6.37 3.54 33.60
C ARG A 27 -6.91 2.12 33.47
N VAL A 28 -7.68 1.67 34.46
CA VAL A 28 -8.40 0.40 34.41
C VAL A 28 -9.33 0.40 33.18
N GLY A 29 -9.21 -0.63 32.33
CA GLY A 29 -9.96 -0.71 31.07
C GLY A 29 -9.29 -0.08 29.86
N ALA A 30 -8.12 0.55 29.98
CA ALA A 30 -7.38 1.19 28.89
C ALA A 30 -7.20 0.26 27.67
N GLY A 31 -6.87 -1.01 27.90
CA GLY A 31 -6.74 -1.98 26.80
C GLY A 31 -8.02 -2.17 25.98
N GLY A 32 -9.18 -2.19 26.65
CA GLY A 32 -10.48 -2.29 25.97
C GLY A 32 -10.82 -1.02 25.17
N ILE A 33 -10.52 0.16 25.71
CA ILE A 33 -10.73 1.44 25.03
C ILE A 33 -9.80 1.55 23.83
N LEU A 34 -8.51 1.23 23.99
CA LEU A 34 -7.53 1.26 22.91
C LEU A 34 -7.92 0.32 21.75
N ALA A 35 -8.42 -0.89 22.05
CA ALA A 35 -8.89 -1.81 21.02
C ALA A 35 -10.05 -1.19 20.21
N ARG A 36 -11.02 -0.56 20.87
CA ARG A 36 -12.16 0.09 20.18
C ARG A 36 -11.75 1.31 19.38
N LEU A 37 -10.85 2.12 19.91
CA LEU A 37 -10.29 3.27 19.17
C LEU A 37 -9.50 2.79 17.94
N ALA A 38 -8.75 1.68 18.05
CA ALA A 38 -8.05 1.08 16.93
C ALA A 38 -9.01 0.55 15.85
N ASP A 39 -10.12 -0.08 16.24
CA ASP A 39 -11.17 -0.51 15.31
C ASP A 39 -11.76 0.68 14.53
N VAL A 40 -12.11 1.76 15.24
CA VAL A 40 -12.66 2.98 14.63
C VAL A 40 -11.62 3.65 13.73
N LEU A 41 -10.37 3.77 14.18
CA LEU A 41 -9.28 4.33 13.38
C LEU A 41 -9.07 3.53 12.10
N THR A 42 -9.05 2.20 12.19
CA THR A 42 -8.91 1.31 11.04
C THR A 42 -10.03 1.50 10.04
N ALA A 43 -11.28 1.54 10.50
CA ALA A 43 -12.44 1.77 9.64
C ALA A 43 -12.39 3.15 8.97
N THR A 44 -11.97 4.19 9.71
CA THR A 44 -11.81 5.55 9.18
C THR A 44 -10.69 5.63 8.15
N LEU A 45 -9.54 5.00 8.41
CA LEU A 45 -8.43 4.92 7.45
C LEU A 45 -8.82 4.19 6.16
N ILE A 46 -9.55 3.07 6.28
CA ILE A 46 -10.07 2.32 5.13
C ILE A 46 -11.04 3.20 4.33
N ARG A 47 -11.97 3.89 4.99
CA ARG A 47 -12.91 4.81 4.34
C ARG A 47 -12.18 5.92 3.61
N THR A 48 -11.28 6.62 4.29
CA THR A 48 -10.49 7.72 3.73
C THR A 48 -9.61 7.24 2.57
N TRP A 49 -9.03 6.05 2.70
CA TRP A 49 -8.25 5.46 1.62
C TRP A 49 -9.12 5.10 0.40
N VAL A 50 -10.34 4.63 0.63
CA VAL A 50 -11.32 4.34 -0.42
C VAL A 50 -11.80 5.62 -1.11
N GLU A 51 -12.05 6.68 -0.35
CA GLU A 51 -12.60 7.94 -0.86
C GLU A 51 -11.53 8.80 -1.56
N TYR A 52 -10.29 8.80 -1.04
CA TYR A 52 -9.25 9.72 -1.49
C TYR A 52 -7.95 9.05 -1.98
N GLY A 53 -7.75 7.78 -1.70
CA GLY A 53 -6.47 7.10 -1.89
C GLY A 53 -6.29 6.31 -3.18
N CYS A 54 -7.38 5.97 -3.83
CA CYS A 54 -7.38 5.27 -5.12
C CYS A 54 -8.15 6.09 -6.12
N GLY A 55 -7.52 6.57 -7.16
CA GLY A 55 -8.13 7.35 -8.24
C GLY A 55 -9.27 6.64 -8.99
N ASP A 56 -9.70 5.48 -8.54
CA ASP A 56 -10.86 4.73 -9.01
C ASP A 56 -11.35 3.77 -7.91
N SER A 57 -11.94 4.35 -6.85
CA SER A 57 -12.30 3.62 -5.63
C SER A 57 -13.49 2.65 -5.79
N SER A 58 -14.27 2.79 -6.86
CA SER A 58 -15.45 1.96 -7.10
C SER A 58 -15.12 0.47 -7.33
N GLY A 59 -14.02 0.20 -8.04
CA GLY A 59 -13.61 -1.16 -8.39
C GLY A 59 -13.06 -1.95 -7.21
N TRP A 60 -12.28 -1.33 -6.32
CA TRP A 60 -11.66 -2.01 -5.21
C TRP A 60 -12.66 -2.45 -4.12
N LEU A 61 -13.65 -1.60 -3.80
CA LEU A 61 -14.72 -1.96 -2.85
C LEU A 61 -15.57 -3.12 -3.36
N ALA A 62 -15.90 -3.10 -4.65
CA ALA A 62 -16.58 -4.21 -5.30
C ALA A 62 -15.72 -5.49 -5.28
N ALA A 63 -14.40 -5.35 -5.43
CA ALA A 63 -13.45 -6.47 -5.37
C ALA A 63 -13.34 -7.07 -3.97
N VAL A 64 -13.28 -6.25 -2.91
CA VAL A 64 -13.23 -6.72 -1.51
C VAL A 64 -14.54 -7.40 -1.09
N ARG A 65 -15.68 -6.97 -1.63
CA ARG A 65 -16.97 -7.62 -1.42
C ARG A 65 -17.12 -8.97 -2.14
N ASN A 66 -16.22 -9.26 -3.10
CA ASN A 66 -16.16 -10.57 -3.76
C ASN A 66 -15.10 -11.43 -3.03
N PRO A 67 -15.49 -12.47 -2.26
CA PRO A 67 -14.56 -13.26 -1.46
C PRO A 67 -13.45 -13.94 -2.27
N GLU A 68 -13.73 -14.30 -3.52
CA GLU A 68 -12.76 -14.94 -4.42
C GLU A 68 -11.71 -13.94 -4.87
N LEU A 69 -12.14 -12.75 -5.30
CA LEU A 69 -11.25 -11.68 -5.73
C LEU A 69 -10.50 -11.05 -4.54
N GLY A 70 -11.15 -10.97 -3.38
CA GLY A 70 -10.53 -10.51 -2.14
C GLY A 70 -9.30 -11.35 -1.76
N ARG A 71 -9.35 -12.68 -1.93
CA ARG A 71 -8.18 -13.57 -1.73
C ARG A 71 -7.03 -13.25 -2.67
N VAL A 72 -7.34 -12.97 -3.93
CA VAL A 72 -6.33 -12.59 -4.93
C VAL A 72 -5.66 -11.27 -4.56
N LEU A 73 -6.47 -10.26 -4.23
CA LEU A 73 -5.94 -8.94 -3.82
C LEU A 73 -5.09 -9.05 -2.55
N ALA A 74 -5.57 -9.79 -1.55
CA ALA A 74 -4.82 -10.04 -0.32
C ALA A 74 -3.47 -10.72 -0.61
N ALA A 75 -3.43 -11.73 -1.48
CA ALA A 75 -2.20 -12.41 -1.86
C ALA A 75 -1.18 -11.45 -2.51
N ILE A 76 -1.63 -10.59 -3.44
CA ILE A 76 -0.77 -9.60 -4.09
C ILE A 76 -0.21 -8.58 -3.07
N HIS A 77 -1.04 -8.11 -2.13
CA HIS A 77 -0.63 -7.12 -1.14
C HIS A 77 0.26 -7.70 -0.03
N LEU A 78 0.07 -8.97 0.34
CA LEU A 78 0.90 -9.66 1.34
C LEU A 78 2.28 -10.03 0.81
N SER A 79 2.40 -10.27 -0.50
CA SER A 79 3.67 -10.68 -1.14
C SER A 79 3.88 -9.91 -2.45
N PRO A 80 4.08 -8.59 -2.39
CA PRO A 80 4.24 -7.76 -3.59
C PRO A 80 5.53 -8.05 -4.35
N GLU A 81 6.56 -8.59 -3.67
CA GLU A 81 7.83 -9.01 -4.26
C GLU A 81 7.71 -10.29 -5.10
N LYS A 82 6.72 -11.14 -4.80
CA LYS A 82 6.51 -12.39 -5.53
C LYS A 82 6.16 -12.12 -7.00
N ASP A 83 6.77 -12.87 -7.90
CA ASP A 83 6.46 -12.79 -9.34
C ASP A 83 5.14 -13.50 -9.67
N TRP A 84 4.04 -12.79 -9.44
CA TRP A 84 2.69 -13.28 -9.66
C TRP A 84 2.39 -13.43 -11.14
N SER A 85 2.24 -14.67 -11.61
CA SER A 85 1.69 -14.95 -12.94
C SER A 85 0.15 -14.81 -12.93
N VAL A 86 -0.42 -14.52 -14.09
CA VAL A 86 -1.89 -14.46 -14.24
C VAL A 86 -2.52 -15.80 -13.97
N GLU A 87 -1.82 -16.89 -14.27
CA GLU A 87 -2.23 -18.28 -14.03
C GLU A 87 -2.33 -18.59 -12.53
N GLU A 88 -1.32 -18.19 -11.74
CA GLU A 88 -1.35 -18.36 -10.29
C GLU A 88 -2.49 -17.58 -9.65
N LEU A 89 -2.69 -16.33 -10.06
CA LEU A 89 -3.76 -15.49 -9.57
C LEU A 89 -5.14 -16.05 -9.96
N ALA A 90 -5.28 -16.57 -11.17
CA ALA A 90 -6.51 -17.24 -11.62
C ALA A 90 -6.80 -18.50 -10.79
N SER A 91 -5.77 -19.28 -10.45
CA SER A 91 -5.89 -20.47 -9.61
C SER A 91 -6.38 -20.14 -8.20
N LEU A 92 -5.93 -19.02 -7.61
CA LEU A 92 -6.42 -18.54 -6.31
C LEU A 92 -7.93 -18.21 -6.33
N MET A 93 -8.43 -17.84 -7.50
CA MET A 93 -9.85 -17.53 -7.71
C MET A 93 -10.66 -18.76 -8.16
N GLY A 94 -10.00 -19.89 -8.46
CA GLY A 94 -10.66 -21.08 -9.02
C GLY A 94 -11.20 -20.86 -10.44
N ALA A 95 -10.57 -20.00 -11.22
CA ALA A 95 -11.01 -19.59 -12.56
C ALA A 95 -9.99 -19.92 -13.63
N SER A 96 -10.43 -19.99 -14.89
CA SER A 96 -9.50 -20.01 -16.04
C SER A 96 -8.82 -18.64 -16.18
N ARG A 97 -7.62 -18.62 -16.78
CA ARG A 97 -6.83 -17.41 -17.03
C ARG A 97 -7.65 -16.28 -17.69
N SER A 98 -8.40 -16.62 -18.75
CA SER A 98 -9.21 -15.65 -19.50
C SER A 98 -10.36 -15.12 -18.67
N SER A 99 -11.12 -15.98 -18.01
CA SER A 99 -12.25 -15.60 -17.15
C SER A 99 -11.78 -14.74 -15.97
N PHE A 100 -10.66 -15.11 -15.35
CA PHE A 100 -10.06 -14.30 -14.29
C PHE A 100 -9.67 -12.91 -14.77
N ALA A 101 -8.90 -12.81 -15.87
CA ALA A 101 -8.41 -11.53 -16.39
C ALA A 101 -9.57 -10.60 -16.77
N GLU A 102 -10.62 -11.11 -17.38
CA GLU A 102 -11.82 -10.35 -17.72
C GLU A 102 -12.56 -9.86 -16.47
N ARG A 103 -12.86 -10.77 -15.52
CA ARG A 103 -13.56 -10.43 -14.26
C ARG A 103 -12.77 -9.44 -13.42
N PHE A 104 -11.45 -9.66 -13.30
CA PHE A 104 -10.56 -8.77 -12.59
C PHE A 104 -10.58 -7.36 -13.21
N THR A 105 -10.37 -7.25 -14.52
CA THR A 105 -10.36 -5.95 -15.23
C THR A 105 -11.69 -5.24 -15.12
N ARG A 106 -12.81 -5.95 -15.23
CA ARG A 106 -14.14 -5.37 -15.11
C ARG A 106 -14.42 -4.82 -13.71
N ILE A 107 -13.93 -5.50 -12.65
CA ILE A 107 -14.21 -5.13 -11.26
C ILE A 107 -13.19 -4.12 -10.75
N VAL A 108 -11.90 -4.31 -11.06
CA VAL A 108 -10.80 -3.50 -10.54
C VAL A 108 -10.51 -2.27 -11.42
N GLY A 109 -10.95 -2.30 -12.69
CA GLY A 109 -10.73 -1.20 -13.65
C GLY A 109 -9.41 -1.28 -14.40
N GLU A 110 -8.50 -2.22 -14.05
CA GLU A 110 -7.23 -2.43 -14.74
C GLU A 110 -6.85 -3.91 -14.81
N SER A 111 -5.93 -4.27 -15.71
CA SER A 111 -5.49 -5.66 -15.84
C SER A 111 -4.72 -6.14 -14.60
N PRO A 112 -4.76 -7.48 -14.29
CA PRO A 112 -4.03 -8.05 -13.16
C PRO A 112 -2.54 -7.69 -13.15
N ALA A 113 -1.87 -7.77 -14.31
CA ALA A 113 -0.46 -7.45 -14.43
C ALA A 113 -0.15 -5.97 -14.11
N ARG A 114 -1.00 -5.03 -14.55
CA ARG A 114 -0.85 -3.61 -14.21
C ARG A 114 -1.07 -3.37 -12.73
N TYR A 115 -2.05 -4.03 -12.14
CA TYR A 115 -2.33 -3.96 -10.72
C TYR A 115 -1.14 -4.42 -9.88
N VAL A 116 -0.55 -5.60 -10.19
CA VAL A 116 0.65 -6.11 -9.51
C VAL A 116 1.81 -5.11 -9.60
N VAL A 117 2.08 -4.57 -10.80
CA VAL A 117 3.13 -3.55 -10.98
C VAL A 117 2.84 -2.32 -10.12
N ARG A 118 1.60 -1.86 -10.06
CA ARG A 118 1.21 -0.69 -9.25
C ARG A 118 1.44 -0.96 -7.75
N VAL A 119 1.01 -2.10 -7.24
CA VAL A 119 1.24 -2.49 -5.83
C VAL A 119 2.73 -2.56 -5.52
N ARG A 120 3.55 -3.17 -6.41
CA ARG A 120 5.01 -3.22 -6.27
C ARG A 120 5.63 -1.82 -6.20
N MET A 121 5.21 -0.88 -7.04
CA MET A 121 5.75 0.49 -7.03
C MET A 121 5.36 1.24 -5.76
N HIS A 122 4.15 1.04 -5.25
CA HIS A 122 3.73 1.60 -3.97
C HIS A 122 4.55 1.02 -2.80
N GLN A 123 4.81 -0.29 -2.80
CA GLN A 123 5.69 -0.92 -1.81
C GLN A 123 7.13 -0.39 -1.89
N ALA A 124 7.67 -0.27 -3.10
CA ALA A 124 8.99 0.33 -3.32
C ALA A 124 9.07 1.75 -2.76
N ARG A 125 8.03 2.55 -2.96
CA ARG A 125 7.96 3.92 -2.40
C ARG A 125 8.09 3.94 -0.87
N LEU A 126 7.48 2.98 -0.19
CA LEU A 126 7.60 2.85 1.28
C LEU A 126 9.04 2.51 1.66
N TRP A 127 9.63 1.49 1.05
CA TRP A 127 11.03 1.10 1.31
C TRP A 127 12.03 2.23 1.07
N LEU A 128 11.84 3.02 -0.01
CA LEU A 128 12.70 4.17 -0.31
C LEU A 128 12.58 5.27 0.75
N ARG A 129 11.38 5.50 1.28
CA ARG A 129 11.15 6.46 2.38
C ARG A 129 11.76 5.99 3.70
N GLU A 130 11.87 4.68 3.90
CA GLU A 130 12.53 4.03 5.03
C GLU A 130 14.06 3.98 4.88
N GLY A 131 14.60 4.50 3.76
CA GLY A 131 16.04 4.58 3.52
C GLY A 131 16.61 3.44 2.67
N MET A 132 15.78 2.53 2.16
CA MET A 132 16.26 1.47 1.26
C MET A 132 16.89 2.05 0.00
N ARG A 133 18.00 1.45 -0.46
CA ARG A 133 18.65 1.83 -1.72
C ARG A 133 17.78 1.45 -2.91
N VAL A 134 17.83 2.27 -3.97
CA VAL A 134 17.05 2.03 -5.20
C VAL A 134 17.40 0.69 -5.84
N THR A 135 18.70 0.37 -5.89
CA THR A 135 19.21 -0.92 -6.40
C THR A 135 18.59 -2.09 -5.66
N LEU A 136 18.56 -2.06 -4.32
CA LEU A 136 18.01 -3.13 -3.50
C LEU A 136 16.48 -3.25 -3.66
N ALA A 137 15.78 -2.14 -3.80
CA ALA A 137 14.35 -2.14 -4.07
C ALA A 137 14.03 -2.75 -5.45
N ALA A 138 14.84 -2.42 -6.47
CA ALA A 138 14.73 -3.00 -7.81
C ALA A 138 14.96 -4.51 -7.80
N GLU A 139 16.03 -4.97 -7.15
CA GLU A 139 16.36 -6.38 -7.00
C GLU A 139 15.25 -7.17 -6.30
N LYS A 140 14.78 -6.68 -5.14
CA LYS A 140 13.68 -7.32 -4.39
C LYS A 140 12.39 -7.46 -5.19
N LEU A 141 12.14 -6.56 -6.14
CA LEU A 141 10.96 -6.60 -7.01
C LEU A 141 11.21 -7.31 -8.34
N GLY A 142 12.36 -8.00 -8.49
CA GLY A 142 12.68 -8.82 -9.65
C GLY A 142 12.97 -8.02 -10.93
N TYR A 143 13.48 -6.79 -10.81
CA TYR A 143 13.91 -5.99 -11.96
C TYR A 143 15.38 -6.28 -12.29
N ASP A 144 15.67 -6.56 -13.55
CA ASP A 144 17.02 -6.87 -14.06
C ASP A 144 17.98 -5.67 -13.95
N SER A 145 17.45 -4.46 -13.83
CA SER A 145 18.27 -3.25 -13.70
C SER A 145 17.53 -2.12 -12.97
N GLU A 146 18.31 -1.27 -12.29
CA GLU A 146 17.80 -0.05 -11.67
C GLU A 146 17.14 0.88 -12.72
N ALA A 147 17.64 0.88 -13.96
CA ALA A 147 17.08 1.71 -15.03
C ALA A 147 15.67 1.24 -15.44
N SER A 148 15.44 -0.08 -15.55
CA SER A 148 14.11 -0.64 -15.87
C SER A 148 13.13 -0.39 -14.73
N PHE A 149 13.56 -0.59 -13.49
CA PHE A 149 12.80 -0.25 -12.31
C PHE A 149 12.43 1.25 -12.26
N SER A 150 13.40 2.15 -12.44
CA SER A 150 13.18 3.60 -12.37
C SER A 150 12.19 4.09 -13.43
N ARG A 151 12.21 3.51 -14.63
CA ARG A 151 11.20 3.79 -15.66
C ARG A 151 9.80 3.34 -15.25
N ALA A 152 9.67 2.11 -14.74
CA ALA A 152 8.40 1.58 -14.24
C ALA A 152 7.87 2.42 -13.07
N PHE A 153 8.74 2.75 -12.12
CA PHE A 153 8.43 3.56 -10.94
C PHE A 153 7.93 4.96 -11.33
N LYS A 154 8.65 5.67 -12.21
CA LYS A 154 8.24 6.98 -12.71
C LYS A 154 6.91 6.93 -13.46
N ARG A 155 6.69 5.89 -14.27
CA ARG A 155 5.43 5.71 -15.00
C ARG A 155 4.23 5.55 -14.08
N VAL A 156 4.38 4.84 -12.94
CA VAL A 156 3.30 4.56 -11.99
C VAL A 156 3.10 5.71 -10.99
N LEU A 157 4.19 6.30 -10.49
CA LEU A 157 4.15 7.27 -9.38
C LEU A 157 4.40 8.71 -9.82
N GLY A 158 4.64 8.94 -11.11
CA GLY A 158 4.81 10.27 -11.70
C GLY A 158 6.20 10.90 -11.48
N ALA A 159 7.02 10.36 -10.55
CA ALA A 159 8.32 10.89 -10.21
C ALA A 159 9.37 9.78 -10.04
N PRO A 160 10.66 10.06 -10.27
CA PRO A 160 11.71 9.05 -10.16
C PRO A 160 11.95 8.62 -8.70
N PRO A 161 12.47 7.39 -8.47
CA PRO A 161 12.73 6.85 -7.13
C PRO A 161 13.59 7.77 -6.23
N SER A 162 14.53 8.49 -6.81
CA SER A 162 15.44 9.40 -6.09
C SER A 162 14.71 10.52 -5.33
N GLN A 163 13.52 10.93 -5.77
CA GLN A 163 12.70 11.94 -5.07
C GLN A 163 12.02 11.39 -3.82
N PHE A 164 11.93 10.08 -3.68
CA PHE A 164 11.27 9.43 -2.55
C PHE A 164 12.25 8.90 -1.51
N ARG A 165 13.55 8.90 -1.81
CA ARG A 165 14.59 8.59 -0.83
C ARG A 165 14.56 9.63 0.28
N ARG A 166 14.60 9.16 1.53
CA ARG A 166 14.94 10.00 2.66
C ARG A 166 16.31 10.62 2.35
N LYS A 167 16.42 11.95 2.33
CA LYS A 167 17.72 12.61 2.33
C LYS A 167 18.35 12.18 3.65
N ASP A 168 19.34 11.31 3.57
CA ASP A 168 20.17 11.00 4.71
C ASP A 168 20.64 12.32 5.28
N ALA A 169 20.61 12.43 6.59
CA ALA A 169 21.29 13.52 7.32
C ALA A 169 22.82 13.35 7.16
N ALA A 170 23.30 13.38 5.93
CA ALA A 170 24.70 13.43 5.57
C ALA A 170 25.12 14.90 5.60
N GLY A 171 25.43 15.39 6.79
CA GLY A 171 25.87 16.75 7.01
C GLY A 171 26.33 17.00 8.44
N LEU A 172 26.89 15.98 9.11
CA LEU A 172 27.41 16.12 10.47
C LEU A 172 28.76 15.40 10.70
N GLU A 173 29.57 15.20 9.66
CA GLU A 173 30.93 14.65 9.83
C GLU A 173 31.96 15.39 8.96
N ASP A 174 31.90 16.71 8.87
CA ASP A 174 33.00 17.51 8.34
C ASP A 174 33.07 18.86 9.10
N ALA A 175 33.14 18.80 10.43
CA ALA A 175 33.53 19.92 11.29
C ALA A 175 34.14 19.38 12.59
N ALA A 176 35.34 18.83 12.50
CA ALA A 176 36.26 18.66 13.62
C ALA A 176 37.72 18.81 13.12
#